data_a3529999b180ba96e59f5063da409d43
#
_entry.id   a3529999b180ba96e59f5063da409d43
#
_cell.length_a   1.000
_cell.length_b   1.000
_cell.length_c   1.000
_cell.angle_alpha   90.00
_cell.angle_beta   90.00
_cell.angle_gamma   90.00
#
_symmetry.space_group_name_H-M   'P 1'
#
loop_
_entity.id
_entity.type
_entity.pdbx_description
1 polymer ?
#
loop_
_entity_poly.entity_id
_entity_poly.type
_entity_poly.pdbx_seq_one_letter_code
_entity_poly.pdbx_strand_id
1 'polypeptide(L)'
;RFSLKHIFDNGILNGALMINKRFFFSLKELMTRPGHSIRDFLEGKRINHYNAFGLLLLLIAASYFIGEYSPLKLTDIMDENSQEFAAGMDQFTGENPRLFFMLNLLIMAITSFVLFKKSKINFAENIILNTYNLAGQTLLTMPFLVLNIFYRNKFVLLLNITVSPFITIGYCFWFYHQFFSEYGYKKRSLIF
;
A
#
# COMPACT_ATOMS: atom_id res chain seq x y z
N ARG A 1 16.80 28.84 25.13
CA ARG A 1 16.47 27.81 26.14
C ARG A 1 15.21 27.08 25.69
N PHE A 2 15.37 25.85 25.21
CA PHE A 2 14.22 24.98 24.90
C PHE A 2 13.57 24.58 26.20
N SER A 3 12.32 24.98 26.40
CA SER A 3 11.50 24.56 27.54
C SER A 3 10.80 23.23 27.12
N LEU A 4 10.70 22.28 28.05
CA LEU A 4 9.95 21.02 27.87
C LEU A 4 8.51 21.27 27.40
N LYS A 5 7.89 22.37 27.87
CA LYS A 5 6.57 22.83 27.45
C LYS A 5 6.52 23.18 25.95
N HIS A 6 7.59 23.80 25.41
CA HIS A 6 7.70 24.15 23.99
C HIS A 6 7.89 22.91 23.09
N ILE A 7 8.49 21.84 23.64
CA ILE A 7 8.64 20.56 22.94
C ILE A 7 7.30 19.82 22.94
N PHE A 8 6.55 19.85 24.04
CA PHE A 8 5.24 19.20 24.14
C PHE A 8 4.16 19.94 23.34
N ASP A 9 4.03 21.26 23.48
CA ASP A 9 2.94 22.02 22.85
C ASP A 9 3.17 22.21 21.33
N ASN A 10 4.40 22.43 20.87
CA ASN A 10 4.68 22.69 19.46
C ASN A 10 5.26 21.50 18.69
N GLY A 11 5.93 20.56 19.38
CA GLY A 11 6.55 19.41 18.72
C GLY A 11 5.56 18.26 18.52
N ILE A 12 4.86 17.85 19.55
CA ILE A 12 4.03 16.63 19.52
C ILE A 12 2.61 16.95 19.06
N LEU A 13 1.94 17.96 19.63
CA LEU A 13 0.56 18.26 19.27
C LEU A 13 0.42 18.87 17.87
N ASN A 14 1.26 19.85 17.51
CA ASN A 14 1.24 20.43 16.17
C ASN A 14 1.80 19.47 15.13
N GLY A 15 2.80 18.64 15.50
CA GLY A 15 3.30 17.55 14.67
C GLY A 15 2.22 16.49 14.42
N ALA A 16 1.48 16.08 15.44
CA ALA A 16 0.37 15.12 15.30
C ALA A 16 -0.79 15.67 14.46
N LEU A 17 -1.15 16.95 14.63
CA LEU A 17 -2.18 17.61 13.81
C LEU A 17 -1.73 17.82 12.36
N MET A 18 -0.45 18.12 12.11
CA MET A 18 0.12 18.14 10.76
C MET A 18 0.18 16.75 10.13
N ILE A 19 0.50 15.72 10.92
CA ILE A 19 0.44 14.32 10.51
C ILE A 19 -0.98 14.01 10.02
N ASN A 20 -2.01 14.36 10.77
CA ASN A 20 -3.39 14.08 10.41
C ASN A 20 -3.80 14.70 9.07
N LYS A 21 -3.51 15.98 8.81
CA LYS A 21 -3.86 16.64 7.54
C LYS A 21 -3.15 16.02 6.34
N ARG A 22 -1.83 15.80 6.43
CA ARG A 22 -1.04 15.19 5.35
C ARG A 22 -1.40 13.73 5.14
N PHE A 23 -1.66 13.00 6.21
CA PHE A 23 -2.08 11.61 6.15
C PHE A 23 -3.39 11.47 5.39
N PHE A 24 -4.45 12.18 5.81
CA PHE A 24 -5.74 12.13 5.14
C PHE A 24 -5.71 12.67 3.70
N PHE A 25 -4.91 13.70 3.44
CA PHE A 25 -4.67 14.16 2.09
C PHE A 25 -4.07 13.04 1.21
N SER A 26 -3.02 12.37 1.69
CA SER A 26 -2.39 11.28 0.94
C SER A 26 -3.32 10.09 0.73
N LEU A 27 -4.13 9.71 1.73
CA LEU A 27 -5.14 8.67 1.57
C LEU A 27 -6.17 9.03 0.48
N LYS A 28 -6.70 10.27 0.52
CA LYS A 28 -7.64 10.76 -0.49
C LYS A 28 -7.03 10.73 -1.89
N GLU A 29 -5.80 11.22 -2.03
CA GLU A 29 -5.10 11.26 -3.31
C GLU A 29 -4.88 9.86 -3.89
N LEU A 30 -4.46 8.90 -3.03
CA LEU A 30 -4.29 7.51 -3.44
C LEU A 30 -5.60 6.84 -3.90
N MET A 31 -6.75 7.28 -3.38
CA MET A 31 -8.07 6.76 -3.78
C MET A 31 -8.67 7.46 -5.00
N THR A 32 -8.25 8.68 -5.32
CA THR A 32 -8.90 9.49 -6.37
C THR A 32 -8.05 9.71 -7.61
N ARG A 33 -6.74 10.01 -7.45
CA ARG A 33 -5.82 10.29 -8.56
C ARG A 33 -4.39 9.86 -8.24
N PRO A 34 -4.18 8.57 -7.93
CA PRO A 34 -2.94 8.10 -7.34
C PRO A 34 -1.70 8.41 -8.19
N GLY A 35 -1.72 8.08 -9.48
CA GLY A 35 -0.56 8.28 -10.35
C GLY A 35 -0.21 9.75 -10.57
N HIS A 36 -1.21 10.62 -10.76
CA HIS A 36 -0.99 12.06 -10.92
C HIS A 36 -0.44 12.69 -9.64
N SER A 37 -0.99 12.31 -8.48
CA SER A 37 -0.57 12.84 -7.20
C SER A 37 0.89 12.49 -6.87
N ILE A 38 1.31 11.26 -7.18
CA ILE A 38 2.70 10.85 -6.93
C ILE A 38 3.68 11.47 -7.93
N ARG A 39 3.25 11.74 -9.15
CA ARG A 39 4.04 12.54 -10.09
C ARG A 39 4.25 13.95 -9.56
N ASP A 40 3.19 14.63 -9.12
CA ASP A 40 3.28 15.95 -8.46
C ASP A 40 4.27 15.91 -7.28
N PHE A 41 4.24 14.84 -6.47
CA PHE A 41 5.16 14.64 -5.36
C PHE A 41 6.63 14.54 -5.82
N LEU A 42 6.92 13.75 -6.85
CA LEU A 42 8.27 13.59 -7.39
C LEU A 42 8.78 14.86 -8.06
N GLU A 43 7.90 15.65 -8.67
CA GLU A 43 8.21 16.96 -9.25
C GLU A 43 8.43 18.07 -8.19
N GLY A 44 8.29 17.75 -6.91
CA GLY A 44 8.62 18.65 -5.80
C GLY A 44 7.43 19.21 -5.02
N LYS A 45 6.18 18.92 -5.38
CA LYS A 45 4.97 19.36 -4.66
C LYS A 45 4.70 18.49 -3.42
N ARG A 46 5.65 18.46 -2.48
CA ARG A 46 5.68 17.51 -1.34
C ARG A 46 4.95 17.98 -0.09
N ILE A 47 4.59 19.26 -0.01
CA ILE A 47 4.16 19.93 1.23
C ILE A 47 2.95 19.24 1.88
N ASN A 48 2.00 18.78 1.07
CA ASN A 48 0.75 18.19 1.54
C ASN A 48 0.80 16.65 1.65
N HIS A 49 1.84 16.02 1.13
CA HIS A 49 1.94 14.56 1.13
C HIS A 49 2.56 14.05 2.43
N TYR A 50 2.08 12.92 2.91
CA TYR A 50 2.70 12.18 3.99
C TYR A 50 3.90 11.40 3.46
N ASN A 51 4.90 11.16 4.28
CA ASN A 51 6.08 10.38 3.88
C ASN A 51 5.67 8.98 3.38
N ALA A 52 6.17 8.57 2.21
CA ALA A 52 5.78 7.31 1.55
C ALA A 52 5.96 6.09 2.44
N PHE A 53 7.16 5.94 3.04
CA PHE A 53 7.48 4.81 3.91
C PHE A 53 6.68 4.84 5.21
N GLY A 54 6.52 6.03 5.81
CA GLY A 54 5.70 6.20 7.01
C GLY A 54 4.23 5.85 6.76
N LEU A 55 3.67 6.27 5.61
CA LEU A 55 2.31 5.93 5.20
C LEU A 55 2.13 4.42 5.03
N LEU A 56 3.04 3.79 4.30
CA LEU A 56 3.01 2.34 4.08
C LEU A 56 3.09 1.57 5.40
N LEU A 57 4.03 1.94 6.29
CA LEU A 57 4.19 1.28 7.59
C LEU A 57 2.94 1.41 8.48
N LEU A 58 2.30 2.59 8.49
CA LEU A 58 1.06 2.80 9.23
C LEU A 58 -0.08 1.95 8.67
N LEU A 59 -0.22 1.86 7.34
CA LEU A 59 -1.24 1.04 6.71
C LEU A 59 -0.99 -0.46 6.92
N ILE A 60 0.27 -0.92 6.86
CA ILE A 60 0.64 -2.31 7.18
C ILE A 60 0.29 -2.62 8.64
N ALA A 61 0.67 -1.75 9.57
CA ALA A 61 0.38 -1.95 10.99
C ALA A 61 -1.14 -2.01 11.24
N ALA A 62 -1.91 -1.12 10.61
CA ALA A 62 -3.37 -1.12 10.70
C ALA A 62 -3.98 -2.38 10.09
N SER A 63 -3.50 -2.83 8.92
CA SER A 63 -3.97 -4.07 8.27
C SER A 63 -3.67 -5.31 9.12
N TYR A 64 -2.47 -5.37 9.71
CA TYR A 64 -2.09 -6.46 10.62
C TYR A 64 -3.01 -6.49 11.84
N PHE A 65 -3.24 -5.32 12.46
CA PHE A 65 -4.12 -5.20 13.62
C PHE A 65 -5.56 -5.63 13.30
N ILE A 66 -6.08 -5.21 12.14
CA ILE A 66 -7.41 -5.62 11.67
C ILE A 66 -7.45 -7.13 11.40
N GLY A 67 -6.42 -7.67 10.74
CA GLY A 67 -6.31 -9.08 10.40
C GLY A 67 -6.27 -10.01 11.62
N GLU A 68 -5.63 -9.58 12.72
CA GLU A 68 -5.57 -10.33 13.98
C GLU A 68 -6.96 -10.61 14.58
N TYR A 69 -7.90 -9.71 14.36
CA TYR A 69 -9.31 -9.89 14.79
C TYR A 69 -10.15 -10.71 13.82
N SER A 70 -9.60 -11.16 12.69
CA SER A 70 -10.31 -12.03 11.76
C SER A 70 -10.49 -13.42 12.35
N PRO A 71 -11.73 -13.91 12.49
CA PRO A 71 -11.99 -15.21 13.10
C PRO A 71 -11.67 -16.40 12.19
N LEU A 72 -11.49 -16.15 10.88
CA LEU A 72 -11.21 -17.17 9.88
C LEU A 72 -9.85 -16.92 9.23
N LYS A 73 -9.07 -17.97 9.10
CA LYS A 73 -7.76 -17.97 8.42
C LYS A 73 -7.86 -18.65 7.07
N LEU A 74 -6.87 -18.41 6.22
CA LEU A 74 -6.76 -19.06 4.91
C LEU A 74 -6.77 -20.60 5.03
N THR A 75 -6.13 -21.12 6.07
CA THR A 75 -6.06 -22.56 6.38
C THR A 75 -7.44 -23.20 6.59
N ASP A 76 -8.45 -22.43 7.02
CA ASP A 76 -9.79 -22.96 7.32
C ASP A 76 -10.62 -23.34 6.08
N ILE A 77 -10.16 -22.92 4.89
CA ILE A 77 -10.84 -23.15 3.61
C ILE A 77 -10.04 -23.98 2.62
N MET A 78 -8.78 -24.31 2.94
CA MET A 78 -7.91 -25.08 2.05
C MET A 78 -7.99 -26.57 2.34
N ASP A 79 -7.72 -27.38 1.30
CA ASP A 79 -7.60 -28.83 1.40
C ASP A 79 -6.39 -29.22 2.24
N GLU A 80 -6.41 -30.40 2.87
CA GLU A 80 -5.33 -30.91 3.74
C GLU A 80 -3.94 -30.83 3.09
N ASN A 81 -3.83 -31.14 1.80
CA ASN A 81 -2.56 -31.08 1.06
C ASN A 81 -2.01 -29.65 0.88
N SER A 82 -2.87 -28.64 0.89
CA SER A 82 -2.53 -27.23 0.70
C SER A 82 -2.40 -26.49 2.03
N GLN A 83 -2.89 -27.07 3.12
CA GLN A 83 -2.90 -26.44 4.46
C GLN A 83 -1.49 -26.20 4.98
N GLU A 84 -0.56 -27.15 4.77
CA GLU A 84 0.83 -27.00 5.23
C GLU A 84 1.53 -25.83 4.53
N PHE A 85 1.37 -25.69 3.22
CA PHE A 85 1.90 -24.55 2.48
C PHE A 85 1.25 -23.23 2.92
N ALA A 86 -0.08 -23.21 3.08
CA ALA A 86 -0.82 -22.04 3.53
C ALA A 86 -0.41 -21.62 4.95
N ALA A 87 -0.28 -22.60 5.87
CA ALA A 87 0.18 -22.36 7.22
C ALA A 87 1.61 -21.78 7.25
N GLY A 88 2.51 -22.30 6.41
CA GLY A 88 3.86 -21.77 6.25
C GLY A 88 3.89 -20.34 5.74
N MET A 89 3.02 -20.01 4.77
CA MET A 89 2.88 -18.64 4.26
C MET A 89 2.27 -17.70 5.30
N ASP A 90 1.24 -18.12 6.01
CA ASP A 90 0.62 -17.34 7.09
C ASP A 90 1.61 -17.10 8.24
N GLN A 91 2.38 -18.11 8.61
CA GLN A 91 3.43 -17.99 9.61
C GLN A 91 4.52 -17.01 9.14
N PHE A 92 5.05 -17.18 7.94
CA PHE A 92 6.09 -16.30 7.39
C PHE A 92 5.64 -14.84 7.30
N THR A 93 4.42 -14.59 6.79
CA THR A 93 3.87 -13.25 6.66
C THR A 93 3.49 -12.63 8.00
N GLY A 94 3.04 -13.44 8.96
CA GLY A 94 2.71 -13.02 10.32
C GLY A 94 3.94 -12.70 11.17
N GLU A 95 4.97 -13.55 11.11
CA GLU A 95 6.22 -13.35 11.86
C GLU A 95 7.10 -12.26 11.24
N ASN A 96 7.09 -12.11 9.92
CA ASN A 96 7.97 -11.22 9.18
C ASN A 96 7.24 -10.28 8.21
N PRO A 97 6.20 -9.54 8.64
CA PRO A 97 5.42 -8.71 7.73
C PRO A 97 6.26 -7.64 7.03
N ARG A 98 7.27 -7.09 7.72
CA ARG A 98 8.19 -6.10 7.14
C ARG A 98 9.01 -6.68 6.00
N LEU A 99 9.55 -7.90 6.15
CA LEU A 99 10.33 -8.57 5.10
C LEU A 99 9.45 -8.88 3.89
N PHE A 100 8.25 -9.38 4.09
CA PHE A 100 7.30 -9.65 3.03
C PHE A 100 7.00 -8.39 2.19
N PHE A 101 6.69 -7.28 2.84
CA PHE A 101 6.43 -6.01 2.14
C PHE A 101 7.68 -5.41 1.49
N MET A 102 8.86 -5.55 2.11
CA MET A 102 10.13 -5.10 1.51
C MET A 102 10.46 -5.88 0.24
N LEU A 103 10.31 -7.20 0.27
CA LEU A 103 10.55 -8.05 -0.92
C LEU A 103 9.57 -7.71 -2.03
N ASN A 104 8.28 -7.55 -1.71
CA ASN A 104 7.27 -7.15 -2.67
C ASN A 104 7.59 -5.77 -3.29
N LEU A 105 7.96 -4.79 -2.47
CA LEU A 105 8.38 -3.47 -2.90
C LEU A 105 9.57 -3.53 -3.86
N LEU A 106 10.60 -4.32 -3.53
CA LEU A 106 11.79 -4.46 -4.38
C LEU A 106 11.45 -5.09 -5.73
N ILE A 107 10.64 -6.16 -5.73
CA ILE A 107 10.20 -6.81 -6.97
C ILE A 107 9.42 -5.82 -7.85
N MET A 108 8.45 -5.10 -7.27
CA MET A 108 7.69 -4.08 -8.01
C MET A 108 8.57 -2.94 -8.50
N ALA A 109 9.53 -2.47 -7.69
CA ALA A 109 10.44 -1.39 -8.07
C ALA A 109 11.37 -1.81 -9.21
N ILE A 110 11.95 -3.01 -9.16
CA ILE A 110 12.80 -3.54 -10.22
C ILE A 110 12.00 -3.74 -11.51
N THR A 111 10.83 -4.37 -11.41
CA THR A 111 9.96 -4.64 -12.56
C THR A 111 9.53 -3.34 -13.24
N SER A 112 9.01 -2.37 -12.48
CA SER A 112 8.57 -1.09 -13.05
C SER A 112 9.76 -0.26 -13.59
N PHE A 113 10.93 -0.30 -12.95
CA PHE A 113 12.13 0.37 -13.44
C PHE A 113 12.59 -0.19 -14.77
N VAL A 114 12.53 -1.52 -14.95
CA VAL A 114 12.88 -2.18 -16.22
C VAL A 114 11.86 -1.91 -17.31
N LEU A 115 10.56 -1.98 -17.00
CA LEU A 115 9.48 -1.77 -17.95
C LEU A 115 9.39 -0.31 -18.43
N PHE A 116 9.56 0.64 -17.52
CA PHE A 116 9.33 2.07 -17.79
C PHE A 116 10.63 2.89 -17.94
N LYS A 117 11.66 2.32 -18.55
CA LYS A 117 12.97 2.98 -18.78
C LYS A 117 12.88 4.32 -19.51
N LYS A 118 11.89 4.52 -20.40
CA LYS A 118 11.70 5.76 -21.15
C LYS A 118 11.31 6.95 -20.27
N SER A 119 10.77 6.71 -19.07
CA SER A 119 10.38 7.77 -18.14
C SER A 119 11.57 8.54 -17.56
N LYS A 120 12.79 7.98 -17.66
CA LYS A 120 14.04 8.55 -17.09
C LYS A 120 13.99 8.80 -15.58
N ILE A 121 13.04 8.17 -14.88
CA ILE A 121 12.93 8.22 -13.42
C ILE A 121 14.10 7.44 -12.84
N ASN A 122 14.77 7.99 -11.82
CA ASN A 122 15.84 7.28 -11.15
C ASN A 122 15.30 6.14 -10.26
N PHE A 123 16.18 5.21 -9.85
CA PHE A 123 15.75 4.04 -9.07
C PHE A 123 15.16 4.42 -7.70
N ALA A 124 15.70 5.46 -7.05
CA ALA A 124 15.18 5.93 -5.76
C ALA A 124 13.76 6.52 -5.90
N GLU A 125 13.51 7.30 -6.95
CA GLU A 125 12.17 7.80 -7.28
C GLU A 125 11.20 6.67 -7.59
N ASN A 126 11.69 5.63 -8.26
CA ASN A 126 10.88 4.45 -8.57
C ASN A 126 10.55 3.63 -7.30
N ILE A 127 11.43 3.55 -6.32
CA ILE A 127 11.12 2.98 -5.00
C ILE A 127 10.02 3.79 -4.32
N ILE A 128 10.10 5.11 -4.29
CA ILE A 128 9.07 5.98 -3.71
C ILE A 128 7.73 5.79 -4.42
N LEU A 129 7.73 5.75 -5.75
CA LEU A 129 6.56 5.47 -6.57
C LEU A 129 5.87 4.17 -6.14
N ASN A 130 6.64 3.08 -6.05
CA ASN A 130 6.11 1.77 -5.68
C ASN A 130 5.72 1.67 -4.21
N THR A 131 6.34 2.44 -3.32
CA THR A 131 5.93 2.54 -1.92
C THR A 131 4.51 3.12 -1.81
N TYR A 132 4.21 4.19 -2.54
CA TYR A 132 2.84 4.74 -2.59
C TYR A 132 1.86 3.80 -3.29
N ASN A 133 2.29 3.09 -4.34
CA ASN A 133 1.45 2.09 -5.00
C ASN A 133 1.05 0.97 -4.03
N LEU A 134 1.99 0.41 -3.28
CA LEU A 134 1.72 -0.58 -2.23
C LEU A 134 0.82 -0.02 -1.13
N ALA A 135 1.06 1.21 -0.69
CA ALA A 135 0.21 1.87 0.30
C ALA A 135 -1.24 1.99 -0.19
N GLY A 136 -1.44 2.35 -1.46
CA GLY A 136 -2.78 2.42 -2.06
C GLY A 136 -3.45 1.04 -2.19
N GLN A 137 -2.72 0.01 -2.58
CA GLN A 137 -3.23 -1.37 -2.62
C GLN A 137 -3.66 -1.84 -1.22
N THR A 138 -2.81 -1.61 -0.21
CA THR A 138 -3.12 -1.95 1.19
C THR A 138 -4.38 -1.21 1.66
N LEU A 139 -4.51 0.07 1.34
CA LEU A 139 -5.68 0.87 1.70
C LEU A 139 -6.97 0.33 1.07
N LEU A 140 -6.91 -0.10 -0.20
CA LEU A 140 -8.07 -0.67 -0.92
C LEU A 140 -8.49 -2.04 -0.39
N THR A 141 -7.55 -2.83 0.14
CA THR A 141 -7.86 -4.16 0.68
C THR A 141 -8.35 -4.12 2.12
N MET A 142 -8.09 -3.04 2.89
CA MET A 142 -8.55 -2.90 4.27
C MET A 142 -10.07 -3.10 4.47
N PRO A 143 -10.98 -2.54 3.65
CA PRO A 143 -12.41 -2.78 3.82
C PRO A 143 -12.79 -4.25 3.79
N PHE A 144 -12.10 -5.06 2.98
CA PHE A 144 -12.33 -6.51 2.91
C PHE A 144 -11.87 -7.23 4.18
N LEU A 145 -10.77 -6.79 4.78
CA LEU A 145 -10.32 -7.30 6.09
C LEU A 145 -11.35 -6.97 7.19
N VAL A 146 -11.89 -5.76 7.17
CA VAL A 146 -12.95 -5.35 8.12
C VAL A 146 -14.21 -6.19 7.93
N LEU A 147 -14.62 -6.47 6.68
CA LEU A 147 -15.78 -7.33 6.39
C LEU A 147 -15.61 -8.73 6.99
N ASN A 148 -14.40 -9.31 6.99
CA ASN A 148 -14.13 -10.61 7.58
C ASN A 148 -14.33 -10.65 9.11
N ILE A 149 -14.19 -9.51 9.79
CA ILE A 149 -14.45 -9.43 11.24
C ILE A 149 -15.94 -9.56 11.54
N PHE A 150 -16.77 -8.87 10.74
CA PHE A 150 -18.22 -8.84 10.95
C PHE A 150 -18.93 -10.09 10.42
N TYR A 151 -18.47 -10.61 9.29
CA TYR A 151 -19.09 -11.76 8.63
C TYR A 151 -18.21 -13.00 8.79
N ARG A 152 -18.50 -13.81 9.82
CA ARG A 152 -17.82 -15.09 10.11
C ARG A 152 -18.25 -16.22 9.16
N ASN A 153 -18.17 -15.98 7.86
CA ASN A 153 -18.63 -16.92 6.84
C ASN A 153 -17.49 -17.26 5.88
N LYS A 154 -17.27 -18.56 5.65
CA LYS A 154 -16.29 -19.08 4.68
C LYS A 154 -16.49 -18.48 3.28
N PHE A 155 -17.74 -18.20 2.89
CA PHE A 155 -18.04 -17.57 1.60
C PHE A 155 -17.45 -16.15 1.50
N VAL A 156 -17.55 -15.34 2.55
CA VAL A 156 -16.95 -13.98 2.57
C VAL A 156 -15.43 -14.04 2.51
N LEU A 157 -14.82 -15.01 3.19
CA LEU A 157 -13.38 -15.23 3.13
C LEU A 157 -12.94 -15.64 1.71
N LEU A 158 -13.63 -16.61 1.09
CA LEU A 158 -13.40 -17.02 -0.31
C LEU A 158 -13.54 -15.83 -1.28
N LEU A 159 -14.59 -15.02 -1.13
CA LEU A 159 -14.82 -13.84 -1.95
C LEU A 159 -13.66 -12.84 -1.78
N ASN A 160 -13.18 -12.64 -0.58
CA ASN A 160 -12.03 -11.77 -0.32
C ASN A 160 -10.76 -12.27 -1.02
N ILE A 161 -10.44 -13.55 -0.88
CA ILE A 161 -9.23 -14.13 -1.46
C ILE A 161 -9.29 -14.12 -2.99
N THR A 162 -10.48 -14.30 -3.57
CA THR A 162 -10.64 -14.27 -5.03
C THR A 162 -10.70 -12.86 -5.59
N VAL A 163 -11.37 -11.92 -4.94
CA VAL A 163 -11.61 -10.57 -5.48
C VAL A 163 -10.45 -9.61 -5.19
N SER A 164 -9.81 -9.70 -4.01
CA SER A 164 -8.74 -8.76 -3.65
C SER A 164 -7.55 -8.73 -4.62
N PRO A 165 -7.05 -9.85 -5.19
CA PRO A 165 -6.00 -9.81 -6.19
C PRO A 165 -6.40 -9.06 -7.45
N PHE A 166 -7.63 -9.21 -7.93
CA PHE A 166 -8.11 -8.47 -9.11
C PHE A 166 -8.19 -6.97 -8.85
N ILE A 167 -8.62 -6.59 -7.65
CA ILE A 167 -8.65 -5.17 -7.24
C ILE A 167 -7.24 -4.59 -7.17
N THR A 168 -6.29 -5.29 -6.56
CA THR A 168 -4.91 -4.83 -6.43
C THR A 168 -4.22 -4.73 -7.79
N ILE A 169 -4.42 -5.70 -8.69
CA ILE A 169 -3.93 -5.67 -10.07
C ILE A 169 -4.58 -4.49 -10.82
N GLY A 170 -5.89 -4.35 -10.76
CA GLY A 170 -6.60 -3.23 -11.39
C GLY A 170 -6.13 -1.87 -10.91
N TYR A 171 -5.91 -1.73 -9.58
CA TYR A 171 -5.35 -0.52 -9.00
C TYR A 171 -3.92 -0.25 -9.49
N CYS A 172 -3.08 -1.28 -9.56
CA CYS A 172 -1.72 -1.18 -10.05
C CYS A 172 -1.68 -0.66 -11.50
N PHE A 173 -2.53 -1.22 -12.38
CA PHE A 173 -2.67 -0.72 -13.76
C PHE A 173 -3.16 0.73 -13.80
N TRP A 174 -4.19 1.08 -13.04
CA TRP A 174 -4.71 2.43 -12.97
C TRP A 174 -3.66 3.44 -12.48
N PHE A 175 -2.92 3.07 -11.41
CA PHE A 175 -1.84 3.86 -10.86
C PHE A 175 -0.73 4.13 -11.88
N TYR A 176 -0.21 3.09 -12.50
CA TYR A 176 0.86 3.23 -13.50
C TYR A 176 0.38 3.92 -14.77
N HIS A 177 -0.83 3.65 -15.21
CA HIS A 177 -1.42 4.35 -16.35
C HIS A 177 -1.47 5.86 -16.10
N GLN A 178 -1.97 6.30 -14.95
CA GLN A 178 -2.02 7.72 -14.60
C GLN A 178 -0.63 8.33 -14.47
N PHE A 179 0.32 7.59 -13.88
CA PHE A 179 1.65 8.10 -13.64
C PHE A 179 2.44 8.24 -14.95
N PHE A 180 2.48 7.20 -15.78
CA PHE A 180 3.31 7.14 -16.98
C PHE A 180 2.67 7.72 -18.24
N SER A 181 1.40 8.09 -18.22
CA SER A 181 0.68 8.63 -19.39
C SER A 181 1.33 9.87 -20.00
N GLU A 182 2.03 10.69 -19.21
CA GLU A 182 2.69 11.91 -19.70
C GLU A 182 4.14 11.68 -20.16
N TYR A 183 4.71 10.49 -19.95
CA TYR A 183 6.07 10.16 -20.37
C TYR A 183 6.17 9.60 -21.80
N GLY A 184 5.14 9.84 -22.64
CA GLY A 184 5.16 9.47 -24.04
C GLY A 184 4.94 7.98 -24.34
N TYR A 185 4.44 7.22 -23.36
CA TYR A 185 4.01 5.84 -23.58
C TYR A 185 2.68 5.81 -24.33
N LYS A 186 2.57 5.02 -25.39
CA LYS A 186 1.30 4.80 -26.08
C LYS A 186 0.32 4.11 -25.13
N LYS A 187 -0.97 4.49 -25.17
CA LYS A 187 -2.02 3.87 -24.34
C LYS A 187 -1.99 2.33 -24.38
N ARG A 188 -1.67 1.73 -25.54
CA ARG A 188 -1.53 0.27 -25.68
C ARG A 188 -0.32 -0.33 -24.95
N SER A 189 0.74 0.41 -24.70
CA SER A 189 1.93 -0.10 -24.00
C SER A 189 1.88 0.09 -22.48
N LEU A 190 0.77 0.64 -21.96
CA LEU A 190 0.49 0.79 -20.53
C LEU A 190 -0.53 -0.25 -20.03
N ILE A 191 -1.01 -1.13 -20.90
CA ILE A 191 -2.01 -2.19 -20.64
C ILE A 191 -1.35 -3.57 -20.51
N PHE A 192 -0.01 -3.66 -20.45
CA PHE A 192 0.70 -4.93 -20.24
C PHE A 192 1.19 -5.09 -18.82
#